data_cb92f6e249ad3cc6d2275c714ea27ac0
#
_entry.id   cb92f6e249ad3cc6d2275c714ea27ac0
#
_cell.length_a   1.000
_cell.length_b   1.000
_cell.length_c   1.000
_cell.angle_alpha   90.00
_cell.angle_beta   90.00
_cell.angle_gamma   90.00
#
_symmetry.space_group_name_H-M   'P 1'
#
loop_
_entity.id
_entity.type
_entity.pdbx_description
1 polymer ?
#
loop_
_entity_poly.entity_id
_entity_poly.type
_entity_poly.pdbx_seq_one_letter_code
_entity_poly.pdbx_strand_id
1 'polypeptide(L)'
;MSNVRGRDARGRKAVPTRDRASEVRPTDQAPEGATTPDARPKISFTAKRRGKPPAHLADFDVEKRREWAKGLGLPAFRASQVSKHYFDRDTADPTLMTDLPKAIQEGAATEMLPDLITEASRQVADGGDTIKQLWRLYDGVMV
;
A
#
# COMPACT_ATOMS: atom_id res chain seq x y z
N MET A 1 -0.28 52.89 48.93
CA MET A 1 -0.29 52.29 50.27
C MET A 1 -0.63 50.87 50.09
N SER A 2 0.36 50.02 50.10
CA SER A 2 0.69 49.05 51.11
C SER A 2 -0.36 47.95 51.24
N ASN A 3 -0.18 46.77 51.06
CA ASN A 3 0.84 45.78 51.37
C ASN A 3 0.15 44.43 51.42
N VAL A 4 0.61 43.43 51.20
CA VAL A 4 1.50 42.37 51.67
C VAL A 4 0.89 40.98 51.39
N ARG A 5 1.56 40.23 50.61
CA ARG A 5 2.02 38.86 50.72
C ARG A 5 1.38 37.96 51.79
N GLY A 6 0.97 36.75 51.34
CA GLY A 6 0.84 35.58 52.16
C GLY A 6 0.97 34.33 51.30
N ARG A 7 2.17 33.82 51.20
CA ARG A 7 2.46 32.43 50.83
C ARG A 7 2.25 31.55 52.04
N ASP A 8 1.93 30.27 51.70
CA ASP A 8 2.30 28.99 52.33
C ASP A 8 1.03 28.16 52.57
N ALA A 9 0.96 26.92 52.45
CA ALA A 9 1.83 25.82 52.38
C ALA A 9 1.01 24.57 52.01
N ARG A 10 1.52 23.74 51.15
CA ARG A 10 1.38 22.28 51.12
C ARG A 10 0.15 21.68 51.84
N GLY A 11 -0.97 21.59 51.17
CA GLY A 11 -2.11 20.75 51.59
C GLY A 11 -2.03 19.39 50.86
N ARG A 12 -1.29 18.47 51.41
CA ARG A 12 -1.43 17.04 51.03
C ARG A 12 -2.77 16.56 51.59
N LYS A 13 -3.71 16.22 50.70
CA LYS A 13 -4.93 15.52 51.11
C LYS A 13 -4.56 14.09 51.50
N ALA A 14 -4.81 13.78 52.76
CA ALA A 14 -4.69 12.45 53.31
C ALA A 14 -5.62 11.45 52.61
N VAL A 15 -5.08 10.31 52.26
CA VAL A 15 -5.81 9.15 51.74
C VAL A 15 -6.46 8.46 52.97
N PRO A 16 -7.75 8.19 52.97
CA PRO A 16 -8.35 7.42 54.07
C PRO A 16 -7.99 5.95 53.90
N THR A 17 -7.35 5.43 54.93
CA THR A 17 -7.11 4.01 55.16
C THR A 17 -8.45 3.30 55.32
N ARG A 18 -8.78 2.41 54.42
CA ARG A 18 -9.95 1.53 54.53
C ARG A 18 -9.54 0.26 55.27
N ASP A 19 -10.21 0.08 56.37
CA ASP A 19 -10.12 -1.10 57.22
C ASP A 19 -10.42 -2.38 56.43
N ARG A 20 -9.58 -3.36 56.72
CA ARG A 20 -9.62 -4.72 56.24
C ARG A 20 -10.62 -5.52 57.10
N ALA A 21 -11.87 -5.54 56.69
CA ALA A 21 -12.82 -6.50 57.20
C ALA A 21 -12.79 -7.76 56.36
N SER A 22 -12.45 -8.83 56.98
CA SER A 22 -12.47 -10.20 56.49
C SER A 22 -13.89 -10.60 56.13
N GLU A 23 -14.16 -10.84 54.87
CA GLU A 23 -15.40 -11.42 54.39
C GLU A 23 -15.13 -12.70 53.57
N VAL A 24 -15.79 -13.71 54.07
CA VAL A 24 -15.79 -15.13 53.71
C VAL A 24 -16.06 -15.30 52.20
N ARG A 25 -15.21 -16.08 51.54
CA ARG A 25 -15.43 -16.52 50.16
C ARG A 25 -16.53 -17.57 50.09
N PRO A 26 -17.58 -17.39 49.32
CA PRO A 26 -18.37 -18.52 48.85
C PRO A 26 -17.59 -19.25 47.76
N THR A 27 -17.49 -20.54 47.93
CA THR A 27 -17.02 -21.52 46.97
C THR A 27 -17.95 -21.46 45.75
N ASP A 28 -17.51 -20.85 44.70
CA ASP A 28 -18.26 -20.87 43.45
C ASP A 28 -17.65 -21.91 42.52
N GLN A 29 -18.47 -22.90 42.25
CA GLN A 29 -18.21 -23.97 41.31
C GLN A 29 -18.11 -23.35 39.92
N ALA A 30 -16.98 -23.52 39.28
CA ALA A 30 -16.80 -23.22 37.88
C ALA A 30 -17.75 -24.10 37.04
N PRO A 31 -18.55 -23.57 36.16
CA PRO A 31 -19.21 -24.37 35.15
C PRO A 31 -18.18 -24.83 34.13
N GLU A 32 -17.86 -26.12 34.17
CA GLU A 32 -17.19 -26.81 33.07
C GLU A 32 -18.06 -26.67 31.79
N GLY A 33 -17.43 -26.22 30.72
CA GLY A 33 -17.97 -26.44 29.39
C GLY A 33 -18.55 -25.21 28.68
N ALA A 34 -17.70 -24.23 28.36
CA ALA A 34 -17.94 -23.40 27.21
C ALA A 34 -16.60 -23.21 26.46
N THR A 35 -16.29 -24.18 25.64
CA THR A 35 -15.31 -23.99 24.59
C THR A 35 -15.86 -22.91 23.66
N THR A 36 -15.54 -21.67 23.94
CA THR A 36 -15.80 -20.57 23.02
C THR A 36 -14.94 -20.85 21.77
N PRO A 37 -15.52 -21.14 20.61
CA PRO A 37 -14.70 -21.26 19.41
C PRO A 37 -13.96 -19.94 19.25
N ASP A 38 -12.64 -20.00 19.14
CA ASP A 38 -11.77 -18.85 18.84
C ASP A 38 -12.25 -18.20 17.55
N ALA A 39 -13.13 -17.20 17.70
CA ALA A 39 -13.74 -16.47 16.60
C ALA A 39 -12.79 -15.43 16.01
N ARG A 40 -11.49 -15.60 16.20
CA ARG A 40 -10.53 -14.76 15.49
C ARG A 40 -10.61 -15.09 14.00
N PRO A 41 -10.91 -14.11 13.14
CA PRO A 41 -10.89 -14.36 11.71
C PRO A 41 -9.50 -14.85 11.33
N LYS A 42 -9.42 -16.09 10.85
CA LYS A 42 -8.18 -16.61 10.25
C LYS A 42 -7.91 -15.78 9.01
N ILE A 43 -7.04 -14.78 9.13
CA ILE A 43 -6.56 -14.01 8.00
C ILE A 43 -5.75 -14.96 7.13
N SER A 44 -6.36 -15.50 6.10
CA SER A 44 -5.67 -16.29 5.09
C SER A 44 -4.91 -15.34 4.17
N PHE A 45 -3.60 -15.28 4.32
CA PHE A 45 -2.71 -14.52 3.44
C PHE A 45 -2.44 -15.23 2.11
N THR A 46 -3.08 -16.36 1.85
CA THR A 46 -3.01 -17.04 0.55
C THR A 46 -3.89 -16.31 -0.46
N ALA A 47 -3.46 -15.13 -0.89
CA ALA A 47 -3.96 -14.56 -2.13
C ALA A 47 -3.67 -15.57 -3.24
N LYS A 48 -4.72 -16.05 -3.90
CA LYS A 48 -4.60 -16.92 -5.06
C LYS A 48 -3.78 -16.17 -6.10
N ARG A 49 -2.50 -16.53 -6.27
CA ARG A 49 -1.62 -15.89 -7.24
C ARG A 49 -2.29 -15.99 -8.60
N ARG A 50 -2.65 -14.87 -9.17
CA ARG A 50 -3.03 -14.78 -10.56
C ARG A 50 -1.77 -15.06 -11.36
N GLY A 51 -1.86 -15.69 -12.52
CA GLY A 51 -0.73 -16.16 -13.31
C GLY A 51 0.41 -15.14 -13.49
N LYS A 52 1.39 -15.47 -14.33
CA LYS A 52 2.44 -14.53 -14.70
C LYS A 52 1.85 -13.19 -15.17
N PRO A 53 2.46 -12.05 -14.80
CA PRO A 53 2.11 -10.77 -15.39
C PRO A 53 2.32 -10.81 -16.91
N PRO A 54 1.64 -9.95 -17.68
CA PRO A 54 1.95 -9.78 -19.08
C PRO A 54 3.43 -9.37 -19.25
N ALA A 55 4.00 -9.71 -20.38
CA ALA A 55 5.35 -9.31 -20.71
C ALA A 55 5.44 -7.77 -20.78
N HIS A 56 6.49 -7.21 -20.22
CA HIS A 56 6.73 -5.78 -20.23
C HIS A 56 7.98 -5.46 -21.06
N LEU A 57 8.00 -4.30 -21.69
CA LEU A 57 9.14 -3.84 -22.51
C LEU A 57 10.48 -3.94 -21.76
N ALA A 58 10.48 -3.68 -20.46
CA ALA A 58 11.69 -3.74 -19.64
C ALA A 58 12.24 -5.16 -19.43
N ASP A 59 11.44 -6.20 -19.69
CA ASP A 59 11.86 -7.60 -19.53
C ASP A 59 12.80 -8.07 -20.64
N PHE A 60 12.92 -7.29 -21.71
CA PHE A 60 13.61 -7.68 -22.93
C PHE A 60 14.80 -6.78 -23.26
N ASP A 61 15.81 -7.37 -23.87
CA ASP A 61 16.90 -6.66 -24.53
C ASP A 61 16.43 -5.94 -25.82
N VAL A 62 17.29 -5.13 -26.40
CA VAL A 62 16.96 -4.30 -27.59
C VAL A 62 16.52 -5.16 -28.77
N GLU A 63 17.17 -6.32 -28.98
CA GLU A 63 16.87 -7.17 -30.13
C GLU A 63 15.50 -7.83 -29.99
N LYS A 64 15.19 -8.37 -28.80
CA LYS A 64 13.87 -8.95 -28.51
C LYS A 64 12.74 -7.93 -28.57
N ARG A 65 12.97 -6.68 -28.14
CA ARG A 65 11.99 -5.60 -28.31
C ARG A 65 11.69 -5.32 -29.79
N ARG A 66 12.72 -5.35 -30.63
CA ARG A 66 12.57 -5.20 -32.09
C ARG A 66 11.79 -6.35 -32.70
N GLU A 67 12.08 -7.58 -32.28
CA GLU A 67 11.34 -8.77 -32.70
C GLU A 67 9.88 -8.70 -32.26
N TRP A 68 9.64 -8.28 -31.03
CA TRP A 68 8.29 -8.08 -30.52
C TRP A 68 7.50 -7.06 -31.35
N ALA A 69 8.08 -5.90 -31.64
CA ALA A 69 7.45 -4.93 -32.53
C ALA A 69 7.11 -5.51 -33.90
N LYS A 70 8.01 -6.31 -34.50
CA LYS A 70 7.73 -7.01 -35.76
C LYS A 70 6.57 -7.99 -35.62
N GLY A 71 6.50 -8.73 -34.51
CA GLY A 71 5.39 -9.63 -34.19
C GLY A 71 4.04 -8.91 -34.09
N LEU A 72 4.05 -7.64 -33.69
CA LEU A 72 2.88 -6.75 -33.67
C LEU A 72 2.60 -6.07 -35.02
N GLY A 73 3.30 -6.47 -36.09
CA GLY A 73 3.14 -5.87 -37.43
C GLY A 73 3.77 -4.50 -37.58
N LEU A 74 4.67 -4.10 -36.67
CA LEU A 74 5.32 -2.80 -36.70
C LEU A 74 6.77 -2.88 -37.24
N PRO A 75 7.26 -1.79 -37.85
CA PRO A 75 8.69 -1.66 -38.14
C PRO A 75 9.51 -1.71 -36.83
N ALA A 76 10.65 -2.40 -36.85
CA ALA A 76 11.51 -2.63 -35.68
C ALA A 76 11.92 -1.33 -34.93
N PHE A 77 12.07 -0.21 -35.64
CA PHE A 77 12.45 1.06 -35.03
C PHE A 77 11.39 1.63 -34.10
N ARG A 78 10.12 1.20 -34.21
CA ARG A 78 9.06 1.61 -33.28
C ARG A 78 9.32 1.12 -31.86
N ALA A 79 9.90 -0.07 -31.71
CA ALA A 79 10.35 -0.53 -30.38
C ALA A 79 11.38 0.41 -29.75
N SER A 80 12.28 0.96 -30.58
CA SER A 80 13.28 1.93 -30.10
C SER A 80 12.64 3.26 -29.70
N GLN A 81 11.58 3.70 -30.39
CA GLN A 81 10.84 4.90 -30.00
C GLN A 81 10.12 4.71 -28.66
N VAL A 82 9.37 3.62 -28.49
CA VAL A 82 8.72 3.31 -27.22
C VAL A 82 9.75 3.17 -26.09
N SER A 83 10.87 2.47 -26.35
CA SER A 83 11.96 2.32 -25.38
C SER A 83 12.52 3.67 -24.95
N LYS A 84 12.71 4.60 -25.88
CA LYS A 84 13.22 5.94 -25.59
C LYS A 84 12.26 6.74 -24.70
N HIS A 85 10.95 6.64 -24.94
CA HIS A 85 9.98 7.26 -24.04
C HIS A 85 10.04 6.66 -22.63
N TYR A 86 10.09 5.35 -22.54
CA TYR A 86 10.09 4.66 -21.25
C TYR A 86 11.39 4.88 -20.44
N PHE A 87 12.57 4.69 -21.07
CA PHE A 87 13.86 4.73 -20.36
C PHE A 87 14.50 6.10 -20.28
N ASP A 88 14.33 6.96 -21.29
CA ASP A 88 15.03 8.25 -21.35
C ASP A 88 14.14 9.41 -20.87
N ARG A 89 12.80 9.25 -20.98
CA ARG A 89 11.83 10.30 -20.68
C ARG A 89 10.90 9.96 -19.52
N ASP A 90 11.12 8.82 -18.85
CA ASP A 90 10.31 8.33 -17.74
C ASP A 90 8.79 8.32 -18.03
N THR A 91 8.43 8.03 -19.29
CA THR A 91 7.05 8.07 -19.76
C THR A 91 6.55 6.67 -20.03
N ALA A 92 5.71 6.14 -19.13
CA ALA A 92 5.06 4.84 -19.29
C ALA A 92 3.68 4.95 -19.98
N ASP A 93 3.07 6.14 -20.00
CA ASP A 93 1.76 6.39 -20.61
C ASP A 93 1.88 6.53 -22.13
N PRO A 94 1.33 5.59 -22.93
CA PRO A 94 1.40 5.66 -24.38
C PRO A 94 0.75 6.92 -24.97
N THR A 95 -0.22 7.51 -24.28
CA THR A 95 -0.94 8.71 -24.77
C THR A 95 -0.05 9.95 -24.82
N LEU A 96 1.03 9.96 -24.03
CA LEU A 96 2.02 11.04 -23.97
C LEU A 96 3.14 10.89 -25.00
N MET A 97 3.18 9.77 -25.73
CA MET A 97 4.20 9.48 -26.76
C MET A 97 3.83 10.12 -28.09
N THR A 98 3.86 11.45 -28.15
CA THR A 98 3.33 12.26 -29.26
C THR A 98 4.02 12.05 -30.63
N ASP A 99 5.21 11.45 -30.65
CA ASP A 99 5.94 11.07 -31.86
C ASP A 99 5.47 9.72 -32.45
N LEU A 100 4.55 9.03 -31.75
CA LEU A 100 3.91 7.82 -32.25
C LEU A 100 2.52 8.12 -32.81
N PRO A 101 2.14 7.51 -33.96
CA PRO A 101 0.76 7.55 -34.43
C PRO A 101 -0.23 7.01 -33.37
N LYS A 102 -1.43 7.58 -33.30
CA LYS A 102 -2.45 7.19 -32.32
C LYS A 102 -2.74 5.68 -32.30
N ALA A 103 -2.84 5.07 -33.48
CA ALA A 103 -3.07 3.62 -33.59
C ALA A 103 -1.96 2.79 -32.92
N ILE A 104 -0.73 3.29 -32.88
CA ILE A 104 0.40 2.62 -32.21
C ILE A 104 0.36 2.91 -30.72
N GLN A 105 -0.01 4.12 -30.31
CA GLN A 105 -0.19 4.47 -28.89
C GLN A 105 -1.27 3.60 -28.23
N GLU A 106 -2.44 3.50 -28.85
CA GLU A 106 -3.59 2.75 -28.33
C GLU A 106 -3.43 1.23 -28.46
N GLY A 107 -2.60 0.76 -29.37
CA GLY A 107 -2.35 -0.66 -29.62
C GLY A 107 -1.02 -1.13 -29.05
N ALA A 108 -0.02 -1.18 -29.90
CA ALA A 108 1.27 -1.82 -29.60
C ALA A 108 2.02 -1.21 -28.41
N ALA A 109 1.98 0.11 -28.23
CA ALA A 109 2.65 0.73 -27.08
C ALA A 109 1.97 0.33 -25.77
N THR A 110 0.64 0.27 -25.72
CA THR A 110 -0.12 -0.22 -24.56
C THR A 110 0.17 -1.70 -24.28
N GLU A 111 0.33 -2.52 -25.34
CA GLU A 111 0.69 -3.94 -25.17
C GLU A 111 2.11 -4.12 -24.67
N MET A 112 3.05 -3.27 -25.08
CA MET A 112 4.45 -3.29 -24.62
C MET A 112 4.64 -2.71 -23.23
N LEU A 113 3.72 -1.87 -22.77
CA LEU A 113 3.75 -1.17 -21.47
C LEU A 113 2.46 -1.43 -20.67
N PRO A 114 2.16 -2.67 -20.30
CA PRO A 114 0.99 -2.97 -19.50
C PRO A 114 1.11 -2.40 -18.09
N ASP A 115 -0.01 -1.96 -17.51
CA ASP A 115 -0.07 -1.53 -16.12
C ASP A 115 0.14 -2.72 -15.19
N LEU A 116 1.31 -2.80 -14.57
CA LEU A 116 1.66 -3.85 -13.61
C LEU A 116 1.31 -3.49 -12.17
N ILE A 117 1.22 -2.19 -11.89
CA ILE A 117 0.86 -1.65 -10.57
C ILE A 117 -0.13 -0.51 -10.75
N THR A 118 -1.09 -0.40 -9.83
CA THR A 118 -2.04 0.71 -9.79
C THR A 118 -2.12 1.30 -8.40
N GLU A 119 -2.18 2.62 -8.28
CA GLU A 119 -2.38 3.27 -6.98
C GLU A 119 -3.80 2.97 -6.49
N ALA A 120 -3.91 2.33 -5.33
CA ALA A 120 -5.18 1.98 -4.72
C ALA A 120 -5.63 3.03 -3.70
N SER A 121 -4.68 3.66 -3.00
CA SER A 121 -4.94 4.71 -2.04
C SER A 121 -3.72 5.58 -1.84
N ARG A 122 -3.94 6.86 -1.60
CA ARG A 122 -2.91 7.84 -1.27
C ARG A 122 -3.35 8.67 -0.08
N GLN A 123 -2.47 8.81 0.90
CA GLN A 123 -2.64 9.66 2.06
C GLN A 123 -1.47 10.65 2.13
N VAL A 124 -1.78 11.89 2.36
CA VAL A 124 -0.80 12.97 2.50
C VAL A 124 -0.94 13.56 3.90
N ALA A 125 0.16 13.69 4.61
CA ALA A 125 0.24 14.30 5.94
C ALA A 125 1.32 15.37 5.98
N ASP A 126 1.39 16.10 7.08
CA ASP A 126 2.43 17.10 7.38
C ASP A 126 2.62 18.16 6.27
N GLY A 127 1.48 18.67 5.74
CA GLY A 127 1.52 19.68 4.69
C GLY A 127 2.03 19.20 3.33
N GLY A 128 2.24 17.90 3.16
CA GLY A 128 2.76 17.28 1.94
C GLY A 128 4.12 16.60 2.11
N ASP A 129 4.75 16.77 3.26
CA ASP A 129 6.09 16.20 3.53
C ASP A 129 6.07 14.67 3.68
N THR A 130 4.92 14.12 4.08
CA THR A 130 4.74 12.67 4.22
C THR A 130 3.66 12.17 3.26
N ILE A 131 4.02 11.21 2.42
CA ILE A 131 3.09 10.55 1.50
C ILE A 131 3.11 9.05 1.78
N LYS A 132 1.93 8.49 2.08
CA LYS A 132 1.71 7.04 2.20
C LYS A 132 0.87 6.58 1.03
N GLN A 133 1.37 5.64 0.27
CA GLN A 133 0.69 5.07 -0.90
C GLN A 133 0.48 3.58 -0.71
N LEU A 134 -0.66 3.10 -1.15
CA LEU A 134 -1.00 1.69 -1.23
C LEU A 134 -1.15 1.33 -2.71
N TRP A 135 -0.36 0.37 -3.15
CA TRP A 135 -0.33 -0.07 -4.52
C TRP A 135 -0.98 -1.45 -4.68
N ARG A 136 -1.72 -1.62 -5.73
CA ARG A 136 -2.24 -2.91 -6.15
C ARG A 136 -1.36 -3.46 -7.26
N LEU A 137 -0.76 -4.61 -7.02
CA LEU A 137 0.01 -5.34 -8.01
C LEU A 137 -0.92 -6.06 -9.01
N TYR A 138 -0.36 -6.49 -10.14
CA TYR A 138 -1.08 -7.22 -11.18
C TYR A 138 -1.83 -8.46 -10.64
N ASP A 139 -1.25 -9.19 -9.69
CA ASP A 139 -1.86 -10.36 -9.06
C ASP A 139 -2.93 -10.01 -8.02
N GLY A 140 -3.19 -8.73 -7.80
CA GLY A 140 -4.18 -8.21 -6.85
C GLY A 140 -3.66 -8.08 -5.42
N VAL A 141 -2.39 -8.40 -5.18
CA VAL A 141 -1.75 -8.17 -3.88
C VAL A 141 -1.59 -6.67 -3.65
N MET A 142 -1.78 -6.25 -2.40
CA MET A 142 -1.61 -4.87 -1.96
C MET A 142 -0.25 -4.71 -1.26
N VAL A 143 0.49 -3.67 -1.60
CA VAL A 143 1.81 -3.34 -1.02
C VAL A 143 1.90 -1.87 -0.66
#